data_24885dbc1cc5d9aeb924b07b8d8e4e1e
#
_entry.id   24885dbc1cc5d9aeb924b07b8d8e4e1e
#
_cell.length_a   1.000
_cell.length_b   1.000
_cell.length_c   1.000
_cell.angle_alpha   90.00
_cell.angle_beta   90.00
_cell.angle_gamma   90.00
#
_symmetry.space_group_name_H-M   'P 1'
#
loop_
_entity.id
_entity.type
_entity.pdbx_description
1 polymer ?
#
loop_
_entity_poly.entity_id
_entity_poly.type
_entity_poly.pdbx_seq_one_letter_code
_entity_poly.pdbx_strand_id
1 'polypeptide(L)'
;MGGLGNQLFQIYTTIALSIEKKTGFIFPRNKLGMDKRSCMYWTSFLKELNKNATMKDIKNLTYTVYKEKEFKYDKIQISSDLIRKTGGALLYGYFQSYRYFDNEYKTISQYIKLDESRQLVRRAYYKKYENRNVISAHFRMGDYKYIQNCHPIIGNEYYINSIKFILSSINNSINGRNFKQQEVEQQEVKQQETKKWTFLYFCEDEDFSEIKNRIELIKSGLRLDSETDIDCILNMEFERGGNDTKQKMEDWQQLLLMSCCDHNIIANSSYSWWAAYFNNNNDKIVCYPDKWFGPQLSNHDTKDLCPSTWNKIKS
;
A
#
# COMPACT_ATOMS: atom_id res chain seq x y z
N MET A 1 -13.75 -9.76 2.53
CA MET A 1 -13.26 -10.16 3.88
C MET A 1 -12.13 -9.21 4.26
N GLY A 2 -11.98 -8.89 5.56
CA GLY A 2 -10.91 -8.03 6.05
C GLY A 2 -11.08 -6.52 5.74
N GLY A 3 -10.06 -5.73 6.09
CA GLY A 3 -10.00 -4.29 5.84
C GLY A 3 -9.81 -3.91 4.37
N LEU A 4 -9.69 -2.61 4.10
CA LEU A 4 -9.60 -2.05 2.73
C LEU A 4 -8.54 -2.74 1.87
N GLY A 5 -7.32 -2.91 2.38
CA GLY A 5 -6.25 -3.55 1.61
C GLY A 5 -6.57 -4.97 1.16
N ASN A 6 -7.17 -5.78 2.05
CA ASN A 6 -7.60 -7.12 1.71
C ASN A 6 -8.75 -7.12 0.69
N GLN A 7 -9.69 -6.19 0.82
CA GLN A 7 -10.79 -6.04 -0.14
C GLN A 7 -10.27 -5.65 -1.52
N LEU A 8 -9.28 -4.77 -1.60
CA LEU A 8 -8.67 -4.39 -2.87
C LEU A 8 -8.01 -5.57 -3.59
N PHE A 9 -7.27 -6.43 -2.88
CA PHE A 9 -6.72 -7.65 -3.47
C PHE A 9 -7.82 -8.54 -4.07
N GLN A 10 -8.90 -8.78 -3.31
CA GLN A 10 -10.03 -9.58 -3.78
C GLN A 10 -10.74 -8.94 -4.98
N ILE A 11 -10.94 -7.62 -4.96
CA ILE A 11 -11.60 -6.87 -6.03
C ILE A 11 -10.77 -6.90 -7.31
N TYR A 12 -9.47 -6.55 -7.22
CA TYR A 12 -8.60 -6.53 -8.37
C TYR A 12 -8.44 -7.91 -9.00
N THR A 13 -8.25 -8.95 -8.18
CA THR A 13 -8.18 -10.34 -8.67
C THR A 13 -9.47 -10.78 -9.35
N THR A 14 -10.64 -10.44 -8.77
CA THR A 14 -11.93 -10.81 -9.37
C THR A 14 -12.15 -10.14 -10.72
N ILE A 15 -11.84 -8.85 -10.82
CA ILE A 15 -11.99 -8.11 -12.08
C ILE A 15 -10.98 -8.62 -13.12
N ALA A 16 -9.71 -8.83 -12.73
CA ALA A 16 -8.70 -9.37 -13.64
C ALA A 16 -9.11 -10.74 -14.21
N LEU A 17 -9.59 -11.64 -13.36
CA LEU A 17 -10.09 -12.94 -13.81
C LEU A 17 -11.30 -12.78 -14.74
N SER A 18 -12.21 -11.86 -14.44
CA SER A 18 -13.39 -11.62 -15.30
C SER A 18 -13.00 -11.13 -16.69
N ILE A 19 -11.99 -10.26 -16.79
CA ILE A 19 -11.43 -9.79 -18.05
C ILE A 19 -10.79 -10.96 -18.79
N GLU A 20 -9.93 -11.74 -18.15
CA GLU A 20 -9.28 -12.93 -18.74
C GLU A 20 -10.31 -13.93 -19.29
N LYS A 21 -11.38 -14.19 -18.53
CA LYS A 21 -12.42 -15.16 -18.88
C LYS A 21 -13.54 -14.59 -19.77
N LYS A 22 -13.51 -13.28 -20.07
CA LYS A 22 -14.55 -12.57 -20.81
C LYS A 22 -15.95 -12.76 -20.18
N THR A 23 -16.05 -12.59 -18.87
CA THR A 23 -17.28 -12.72 -18.08
C THR A 23 -17.57 -11.44 -17.32
N GLY A 24 -18.79 -11.28 -16.80
CA GLY A 24 -19.10 -10.24 -15.83
C GLY A 24 -18.58 -10.56 -14.44
N PHE A 25 -18.61 -9.56 -13.57
CA PHE A 25 -18.30 -9.72 -12.15
C PHE A 25 -19.33 -9.02 -11.26
N ILE A 26 -19.52 -9.56 -10.07
CA ILE A 26 -20.36 -8.99 -9.02
C ILE A 26 -19.67 -9.12 -7.68
N PHE A 27 -20.01 -8.23 -6.76
CA PHE A 27 -19.52 -8.26 -5.37
C PHE A 27 -20.70 -8.30 -4.40
N PRO A 28 -20.58 -8.95 -3.23
CA PRO A 28 -21.59 -8.82 -2.20
C PRO A 28 -21.62 -7.39 -1.66
N ARG A 29 -22.81 -6.80 -1.56
CA ARG A 29 -22.97 -5.45 -1.01
C ARG A 29 -22.80 -5.44 0.51
N ASN A 30 -23.23 -6.50 1.17
CA ASN A 30 -23.12 -6.66 2.61
C ASN A 30 -21.89 -7.49 2.99
N LYS A 31 -21.42 -7.28 4.22
CA LYS A 31 -20.34 -8.07 4.78
C LYS A 31 -20.71 -9.55 4.82
N LEU A 32 -19.86 -10.38 4.26
CA LEU A 32 -19.86 -11.81 4.47
C LEU A 32 -18.95 -12.09 5.68
N GLY A 33 -19.53 -12.22 6.86
CA GLY A 33 -18.81 -12.52 8.09
C GLY A 33 -18.86 -11.40 9.16
N MET A 34 -18.47 -11.75 10.38
CA MET A 34 -18.63 -10.93 11.59
C MET A 34 -17.48 -9.92 11.83
N ASP A 35 -16.64 -9.61 10.87
CA ASP A 35 -15.57 -8.66 11.09
C ASP A 35 -16.13 -7.23 11.17
N LYS A 36 -16.22 -6.70 12.39
CA LYS A 36 -16.69 -5.34 12.69
C LYS A 36 -15.85 -4.23 12.01
N ARG A 37 -14.64 -4.53 11.56
CA ARG A 37 -13.72 -3.58 10.94
C ARG A 37 -13.85 -3.45 9.43
N SER A 38 -14.54 -4.36 8.77
CA SER A 38 -14.71 -4.31 7.33
C SER A 38 -15.80 -3.31 6.96
N CYS A 39 -15.46 -2.07 6.71
CA CYS A 39 -16.30 -1.12 6.01
C CYS A 39 -16.36 -1.51 4.53
N MET A 40 -17.53 -1.33 3.89
CA MET A 40 -17.66 -1.49 2.45
C MET A 40 -17.65 -0.11 1.79
N TYR A 41 -16.81 0.05 0.78
CA TYR A 41 -16.52 1.36 0.20
C TYR A 41 -17.36 1.70 -1.04
N TRP A 42 -18.53 1.06 -1.21
CA TRP A 42 -19.43 1.22 -2.37
C TRP A 42 -20.06 2.60 -2.49
N THR A 43 -20.03 3.41 -1.45
CA THR A 43 -20.55 4.79 -1.45
C THR A 43 -19.46 5.85 -1.39
N SER A 44 -18.19 5.43 -1.32
CA SER A 44 -17.03 6.31 -1.22
C SER A 44 -15.99 5.94 -2.29
N PHE A 45 -14.86 5.39 -1.91
CA PHE A 45 -13.74 5.10 -2.82
C PHE A 45 -14.09 4.17 -3.99
N LEU A 46 -14.93 3.17 -3.75
CA LEU A 46 -15.32 2.17 -4.78
C LEU A 46 -16.71 2.45 -5.37
N LYS A 47 -17.18 3.71 -5.35
CA LYS A 47 -18.52 4.07 -5.82
C LYS A 47 -18.80 3.68 -7.27
N GLU A 48 -17.81 3.67 -8.12
CA GLU A 48 -17.95 3.26 -9.54
C GLU A 48 -18.28 1.78 -9.69
N LEU A 49 -17.90 0.95 -8.71
CA LEU A 49 -18.25 -0.47 -8.64
C LEU A 49 -19.61 -0.74 -7.95
N ASN A 50 -20.28 0.29 -7.43
CA ASN A 50 -21.55 0.11 -6.73
C ASN A 50 -22.62 -0.58 -7.60
N LYS A 51 -22.61 -0.34 -8.91
CA LYS A 51 -23.50 -1.03 -9.89
C LYS A 51 -23.25 -2.54 -9.97
N ASN A 52 -22.04 -2.98 -9.61
CA ASN A 52 -21.65 -4.39 -9.57
C ASN A 52 -21.82 -5.00 -8.15
N ALA A 53 -22.26 -4.20 -7.16
CA ALA A 53 -22.54 -4.68 -5.82
C ALA A 53 -23.99 -5.16 -5.70
N THR A 54 -24.18 -6.40 -5.28
CA THR A 54 -25.51 -7.02 -5.17
C THR A 54 -25.95 -7.26 -3.74
N MET A 55 -27.25 -7.05 -3.47
CA MET A 55 -27.90 -7.43 -2.22
C MET A 55 -28.44 -8.89 -2.25
N LYS A 56 -28.42 -9.54 -3.41
CA LYS A 56 -28.88 -10.93 -3.51
C LYS A 56 -27.99 -11.80 -2.62
N ASP A 57 -28.64 -12.70 -1.88
CA ASP A 57 -27.92 -13.72 -1.13
C ASP A 57 -27.22 -14.64 -2.14
N ILE A 58 -25.88 -14.62 -2.12
CA ILE A 58 -25.08 -15.47 -2.99
C ILE A 58 -25.33 -16.96 -2.76
N LYS A 59 -25.88 -17.35 -1.59
CA LYS A 59 -26.29 -18.73 -1.32
C LYS A 59 -27.35 -19.25 -2.27
N ASN A 60 -28.14 -18.35 -2.86
CA ASN A 60 -29.20 -18.69 -3.82
C ASN A 60 -28.71 -18.70 -5.28
N LEU A 61 -27.42 -18.45 -5.52
CA LEU A 61 -26.81 -18.50 -6.86
C LEU A 61 -26.12 -19.84 -7.05
N THR A 62 -26.23 -20.37 -8.26
CA THR A 62 -25.43 -21.53 -8.70
C THR A 62 -24.06 -21.03 -9.13
N TYR A 63 -22.99 -21.58 -8.58
CA TYR A 63 -21.60 -21.22 -8.92
C TYR A 63 -20.63 -22.32 -8.52
N THR A 64 -19.49 -22.35 -9.16
CA THR A 64 -18.33 -23.12 -8.66
C THR A 64 -17.53 -22.29 -7.66
N VAL A 65 -16.91 -22.93 -6.65
CA VAL A 65 -16.08 -22.25 -5.66
C VAL A 65 -14.62 -22.53 -5.97
N TYR A 66 -13.84 -21.46 -6.16
CA TYR A 66 -12.38 -21.51 -6.14
C TYR A 66 -11.90 -21.02 -4.78
N LYS A 67 -11.32 -21.91 -4.01
CA LYS A 67 -10.72 -21.57 -2.71
C LYS A 67 -9.22 -21.44 -2.86
N GLU A 68 -8.66 -20.29 -2.42
CA GLU A 68 -7.22 -20.12 -2.26
C GLU A 68 -6.68 -21.17 -1.31
N LYS A 69 -5.68 -21.94 -1.75
CA LYS A 69 -5.19 -23.08 -0.99
C LYS A 69 -4.17 -22.69 0.07
N GLU A 70 -3.26 -21.79 -0.33
CA GLU A 70 -2.12 -21.36 0.48
C GLU A 70 -1.84 -19.89 0.24
N PHE A 71 -1.11 -19.25 1.16
CA PHE A 71 -0.65 -17.89 0.97
C PHE A 71 0.57 -17.87 0.03
N LYS A 72 0.29 -17.95 -1.27
CA LYS A 72 1.24 -17.80 -2.37
C LYS A 72 0.48 -17.52 -3.66
N TYR A 73 1.17 -16.99 -4.66
CA TYR A 73 0.56 -16.92 -5.98
C TYR A 73 0.38 -18.32 -6.56
N ASP A 74 -0.84 -18.65 -6.94
CA ASP A 74 -1.18 -19.84 -7.72
C ASP A 74 -2.19 -19.43 -8.80
N LYS A 75 -1.84 -19.68 -10.07
CA LYS A 75 -2.71 -19.27 -11.17
C LYS A 75 -4.10 -19.88 -11.04
N ILE A 76 -5.13 -19.04 -11.06
CA ILE A 76 -6.53 -19.48 -10.92
C ILE A 76 -6.93 -20.31 -12.15
N GLN A 77 -7.12 -21.60 -11.93
CA GLN A 77 -7.44 -22.57 -13.00
C GLN A 77 -8.95 -22.85 -13.00
N ILE A 78 -9.72 -21.91 -13.55
CA ILE A 78 -11.15 -22.09 -13.81
C ILE A 78 -11.36 -21.89 -15.33
N SER A 79 -11.98 -22.88 -16.00
CA SER A 79 -12.31 -22.72 -17.42
C SER A 79 -13.54 -21.84 -17.62
N SER A 80 -13.58 -21.11 -18.73
CA SER A 80 -14.77 -20.32 -19.10
C SER A 80 -16.01 -21.21 -19.31
N ASP A 81 -15.81 -22.45 -19.75
CA ASP A 81 -16.91 -23.41 -19.91
C ASP A 81 -17.50 -23.83 -18.57
N LEU A 82 -16.67 -24.06 -17.56
CA LEU A 82 -17.13 -24.37 -16.20
C LEU A 82 -17.92 -23.19 -15.62
N ILE A 83 -17.43 -21.97 -15.79
CA ILE A 83 -18.12 -20.77 -15.33
C ILE A 83 -19.51 -20.66 -15.97
N ARG A 84 -19.58 -20.86 -17.29
CA ARG A 84 -20.87 -20.84 -18.02
C ARG A 84 -21.82 -21.94 -17.57
N LYS A 85 -21.31 -23.15 -17.41
CA LYS A 85 -22.11 -24.33 -16.99
C LYS A 85 -22.66 -24.17 -15.57
N THR A 86 -21.89 -23.57 -14.65
CA THR A 86 -22.28 -23.40 -13.25
C THR A 86 -22.91 -22.03 -12.94
N GLY A 87 -23.09 -21.17 -13.95
CA GLY A 87 -23.67 -19.83 -13.75
C GLY A 87 -22.72 -18.81 -13.14
N GLY A 88 -21.51 -19.20 -12.73
CA GLY A 88 -20.52 -18.29 -12.14
C GLY A 88 -19.38 -18.99 -11.42
N ALA A 89 -18.45 -18.19 -10.91
CA ALA A 89 -17.38 -18.64 -10.03
C ALA A 89 -17.27 -17.71 -8.80
N LEU A 90 -17.23 -18.31 -7.62
CA LEU A 90 -16.96 -17.60 -6.35
C LEU A 90 -15.47 -17.77 -6.01
N LEU A 91 -14.75 -16.67 -5.92
CA LEU A 91 -13.40 -16.65 -5.41
C LEU A 91 -13.43 -16.50 -3.89
N TYR A 92 -12.88 -17.47 -3.17
CA TYR A 92 -12.80 -17.49 -1.72
C TYR A 92 -11.34 -17.50 -1.27
N GLY A 93 -10.81 -16.34 -0.85
CA GLY A 93 -9.44 -16.15 -0.42
C GLY A 93 -9.10 -14.68 -0.32
N TYR A 94 -7.85 -14.36 0.03
CA TYR A 94 -7.32 -13.00 0.06
C TYR A 94 -6.61 -12.60 -1.23
N PHE A 95 -6.00 -13.58 -1.93
CA PHE A 95 -5.29 -13.39 -3.21
C PHE A 95 -4.20 -12.31 -3.13
N GLN A 96 -3.43 -12.31 -2.05
CA GLN A 96 -2.44 -11.29 -1.77
C GLN A 96 -1.16 -11.49 -2.60
N SER A 97 -1.26 -11.24 -3.89
CA SER A 97 -0.13 -11.15 -4.82
C SER A 97 -0.49 -10.21 -5.96
N TYR A 98 0.44 -9.32 -6.33
CA TYR A 98 0.25 -8.45 -7.50
C TYR A 98 0.09 -9.24 -8.80
N ARG A 99 0.63 -10.45 -8.89
CA ARG A 99 0.62 -11.30 -10.08
C ARG A 99 -0.80 -11.73 -10.52
N TYR A 100 -1.79 -11.64 -9.64
CA TYR A 100 -3.17 -11.93 -10.00
C TYR A 100 -3.80 -10.87 -10.90
N PHE A 101 -3.28 -9.63 -10.91
CA PHE A 101 -3.94 -8.50 -11.58
C PHE A 101 -2.98 -7.50 -12.25
N ASP A 102 -1.67 -7.71 -12.19
CA ASP A 102 -0.68 -6.75 -12.67
C ASP A 102 -0.89 -6.41 -14.16
N ASN A 103 -1.16 -7.41 -15.00
CA ASN A 103 -1.44 -7.22 -16.42
C ASN A 103 -2.69 -6.35 -16.67
N GLU A 104 -3.67 -6.41 -15.78
CA GLU A 104 -4.95 -5.70 -15.89
C GLU A 104 -5.03 -4.47 -14.98
N TYR A 105 -3.95 -4.17 -14.26
CA TYR A 105 -3.91 -3.11 -13.26
C TYR A 105 -4.42 -1.76 -13.81
N LYS A 106 -3.94 -1.36 -14.99
CA LYS A 106 -4.34 -0.10 -15.62
C LYS A 106 -5.83 -0.07 -15.94
N THR A 107 -6.35 -1.14 -16.54
CA THR A 107 -7.77 -1.28 -16.87
C THR A 107 -8.64 -1.23 -15.60
N ILE A 108 -8.26 -1.97 -14.56
CA ILE A 108 -9.00 -2.01 -13.29
C ILE A 108 -8.97 -0.65 -12.59
N SER A 109 -7.81 0.01 -12.58
CA SER A 109 -7.65 1.36 -12.00
C SER A 109 -8.56 2.39 -12.69
N GLN A 110 -8.75 2.27 -14.01
CA GLN A 110 -9.73 3.09 -14.75
C GLN A 110 -11.17 2.79 -14.32
N TYR A 111 -11.54 1.52 -14.11
CA TYR A 111 -12.88 1.16 -13.62
C TYR A 111 -13.24 1.81 -12.28
N ILE A 112 -12.30 1.91 -11.37
CA ILE A 112 -12.52 2.54 -10.05
C ILE A 112 -12.23 4.04 -10.04
N LYS A 113 -11.81 4.62 -11.16
CA LYS A 113 -11.39 6.02 -11.28
C LYS A 113 -10.30 6.39 -10.27
N LEU A 114 -9.29 5.54 -10.17
CA LEU A 114 -8.21 5.69 -9.19
C LEU A 114 -7.52 7.05 -9.31
N ASP A 115 -7.14 7.46 -10.52
CA ASP A 115 -6.41 8.71 -10.74
C ASP A 115 -7.24 9.94 -10.37
N GLU A 116 -8.55 9.93 -10.66
CA GLU A 116 -9.45 11.01 -10.23
C GLU A 116 -9.51 11.09 -8.70
N SER A 117 -9.66 9.95 -8.03
CA SER A 117 -9.70 9.88 -6.56
C SER A 117 -8.38 10.35 -5.93
N ARG A 118 -7.23 9.96 -6.51
CA ARG A 118 -5.90 10.43 -6.07
C ARG A 118 -5.75 11.94 -6.27
N GLN A 119 -6.18 12.48 -7.42
CA GLN A 119 -6.12 13.93 -7.66
C GLN A 119 -6.99 14.72 -6.68
N LEU A 120 -8.17 14.23 -6.32
CA LEU A 120 -9.01 14.85 -5.30
C LEU A 120 -8.29 14.90 -3.94
N VAL A 121 -7.71 13.78 -3.51
CA VAL A 121 -6.95 13.71 -2.26
C VAL A 121 -5.70 14.60 -2.33
N ARG A 122 -4.96 14.57 -3.45
CA ARG A 122 -3.79 15.42 -3.66
C ARG A 122 -4.13 16.90 -3.52
N ARG A 123 -5.19 17.38 -4.18
CA ARG A 123 -5.63 18.78 -4.11
C ARG A 123 -6.07 19.17 -2.69
N ALA A 124 -6.76 18.27 -1.99
CA ALA A 124 -7.29 18.55 -0.66
C ALA A 124 -6.22 18.54 0.44
N TYR A 125 -5.24 17.62 0.37
CA TYR A 125 -4.38 17.30 1.51
C TYR A 125 -2.88 17.34 1.22
N TYR A 126 -2.44 17.24 -0.06
CA TYR A 126 -1.02 17.17 -0.42
C TYR A 126 -0.40 18.53 -0.80
N LYS A 127 -1.21 19.57 -1.01
CA LYS A 127 -0.74 20.88 -1.50
C LYS A 127 0.43 21.47 -0.69
N LYS A 128 0.42 21.31 0.63
CA LYS A 128 1.49 21.80 1.52
C LYS A 128 2.84 21.07 1.35
N TYR A 129 2.86 19.96 0.62
CA TYR A 129 4.04 19.14 0.40
C TYR A 129 4.61 19.24 -1.03
N GLU A 130 3.97 19.98 -1.94
CA GLU A 130 4.34 20.02 -3.37
C GLU A 130 5.80 20.43 -3.63
N ASN A 131 6.40 21.22 -2.73
CA ASN A 131 7.80 21.64 -2.82
C ASN A 131 8.72 20.91 -1.83
N ARG A 132 8.36 19.69 -1.45
CA ARG A 132 9.11 18.85 -0.51
C ARG A 132 9.42 17.50 -1.14
N ASN A 133 10.41 16.81 -0.60
CA ASN A 133 10.60 15.39 -0.81
C ASN A 133 9.87 14.65 0.31
N VAL A 134 8.91 13.81 -0.01
CA VAL A 134 8.03 13.20 1.01
C VAL A 134 8.18 11.68 1.02
N ILE A 135 8.57 11.15 2.16
CA ILE A 135 8.54 9.72 2.44
C ILE A 135 7.30 9.42 3.27
N SER A 136 6.37 8.64 2.74
CA SER A 136 5.28 8.12 3.58
C SER A 136 5.72 6.90 4.36
N ALA A 137 5.30 6.80 5.62
CA ALA A 137 5.54 5.63 6.46
C ALA A 137 4.26 5.18 7.17
N HIS A 138 3.97 3.89 7.15
CA HIS A 138 2.82 3.32 7.84
C HIS A 138 3.25 2.51 9.06
N PHE A 139 2.68 2.82 10.21
CA PHE A 139 2.85 2.06 11.45
C PHE A 139 1.59 1.23 11.70
N ARG A 140 1.70 -0.08 11.56
CA ARG A 140 0.61 -1.00 11.87
C ARG A 140 0.82 -1.60 13.25
N MET A 141 -0.02 -1.19 14.19
CA MET A 141 -0.03 -1.69 15.56
C MET A 141 -1.41 -2.27 15.90
N GLY A 142 -2.34 -1.48 16.37
CA GLY A 142 -3.73 -1.87 16.61
C GLY A 142 -3.88 -3.28 17.19
N ASP A 143 -4.59 -4.13 16.47
CA ASP A 143 -4.80 -5.53 16.82
C ASP A 143 -3.54 -6.41 16.76
N TYR A 144 -2.49 -6.00 16.05
CA TYR A 144 -1.23 -6.74 16.00
C TYR A 144 -0.57 -6.87 17.38
N LYS A 145 -0.85 -5.96 18.30
CA LYS A 145 -0.43 -6.05 19.72
C LYS A 145 -0.82 -7.37 20.38
N TYR A 146 -1.92 -7.95 19.96
CA TYR A 146 -2.50 -9.17 20.56
C TYR A 146 -2.21 -10.46 19.77
N ILE A 147 -1.65 -10.33 18.56
CA ILE A 147 -1.44 -11.46 17.65
C ILE A 147 -0.03 -11.47 17.04
N GLN A 148 0.99 -11.04 17.78
CA GLN A 148 2.35 -10.87 17.26
C GLN A 148 2.99 -12.18 16.76
N ASN A 149 2.54 -13.34 17.25
CA ASN A 149 2.96 -14.64 16.71
C ASN A 149 2.47 -14.88 15.27
N CYS A 150 1.40 -14.19 14.84
CA CYS A 150 0.89 -14.21 13.47
C CYS A 150 1.35 -12.99 12.68
N HIS A 151 1.24 -11.80 13.27
CA HIS A 151 1.55 -10.50 12.66
C HIS A 151 2.43 -9.68 13.61
N PRO A 152 3.75 -9.72 13.46
CA PRO A 152 4.66 -9.00 14.35
C PRO A 152 4.52 -7.49 14.16
N ILE A 153 4.68 -6.74 15.25
CA ILE A 153 4.88 -5.29 15.19
C ILE A 153 6.31 -5.04 14.72
N ILE A 154 6.45 -4.25 13.67
CA ILE A 154 7.74 -3.94 13.07
C ILE A 154 8.53 -2.97 13.95
N GLY A 155 9.81 -3.27 14.21
CA GLY A 155 10.70 -2.49 15.06
C GLY A 155 11.11 -1.13 14.48
N ASN A 156 11.68 -0.25 15.32
CA ASN A 156 12.12 1.07 14.88
C ASN A 156 13.31 1.00 13.91
N GLU A 157 14.18 0.01 14.06
CA GLU A 157 15.34 -0.20 13.18
C GLU A 157 14.93 -0.34 11.71
N TYR A 158 13.81 -1.01 11.43
CA TYR A 158 13.28 -1.12 10.09
C TYR A 158 13.04 0.27 9.45
N TYR A 159 12.41 1.18 10.18
CA TYR A 159 12.11 2.54 9.68
C TYR A 159 13.40 3.35 9.52
N ILE A 160 14.33 3.25 10.46
CA ILE A 160 15.65 3.88 10.38
C ILE A 160 16.40 3.39 9.14
N ASN A 161 16.51 2.08 8.97
CA ASN A 161 17.21 1.48 7.83
C ASN A 161 16.53 1.81 6.50
N SER A 162 15.19 1.89 6.47
CA SER A 162 14.44 2.27 5.27
C SER A 162 14.68 3.72 4.88
N ILE A 163 14.70 4.66 5.83
CA ILE A 163 15.01 6.07 5.58
C ILE A 163 16.43 6.19 5.01
N LYS A 164 17.41 5.57 5.66
CA LYS A 164 18.80 5.57 5.21
C LYS A 164 18.94 5.00 3.79
N PHE A 165 18.28 3.87 3.52
CA PHE A 165 18.29 3.25 2.21
C PHE A 165 17.73 4.19 1.13
N ILE A 166 16.61 4.86 1.39
CA ILE A 166 16.01 5.81 0.45
C ILE A 166 16.96 6.97 0.18
N LEU A 167 17.49 7.61 1.23
CA LEU A 167 18.40 8.76 1.08
C LEU A 167 19.68 8.39 0.33
N SER A 168 20.32 7.28 0.70
CA SER A 168 21.55 6.81 0.02
C SER A 168 21.29 6.44 -1.45
N SER A 169 20.15 5.82 -1.77
CA SER A 169 19.80 5.46 -3.15
C SER A 169 19.63 6.69 -4.03
N ILE A 170 19.05 7.77 -3.48
CA ILE A 170 18.86 9.02 -4.21
C ILE A 170 20.21 9.71 -4.42
N ASN A 171 21.05 9.83 -3.39
CA ASN A 171 22.37 10.44 -3.50
C ASN A 171 23.26 9.71 -4.52
N ASN A 172 23.24 8.37 -4.53
CA ASN A 172 23.97 7.58 -5.53
C ASN A 172 23.46 7.83 -6.96
N SER A 173 22.15 8.01 -7.13
CA SER A 173 21.54 8.32 -8.42
C SER A 173 21.95 9.71 -8.92
N ILE A 174 22.04 10.69 -8.03
CA ILE A 174 22.49 12.06 -8.34
C ILE A 174 23.97 12.06 -8.72
N ASN A 175 24.83 11.44 -7.93
CA ASN A 175 26.26 11.36 -8.18
C ASN A 175 26.61 10.60 -9.47
N GLY A 176 25.85 9.55 -9.79
CA GLY A 176 26.02 8.78 -11.03
C GLY A 176 25.63 9.55 -12.31
N ARG A 177 24.72 10.51 -12.22
CA ARG A 177 24.32 11.37 -13.37
C ARG A 177 25.33 12.46 -13.66
N ASN A 178 26.01 13.01 -12.65
CA ASN A 178 26.98 14.10 -12.80
C ASN A 178 28.20 13.75 -13.69
N PHE A 179 28.42 12.47 -13.99
CA PHE A 179 29.50 12.03 -14.90
C PHE A 179 29.12 11.99 -16.40
N LYS A 180 27.85 12.13 -16.78
CA LYS A 180 27.38 11.84 -18.14
C LYS A 180 26.74 13.00 -18.92
N GLN A 181 26.27 14.07 -18.27
CA GLN A 181 25.61 15.19 -18.98
C GLN A 181 25.88 16.52 -18.26
N GLN A 182 26.58 17.42 -18.93
CA GLN A 182 26.94 18.73 -18.40
C GLN A 182 25.92 19.81 -18.82
N GLU A 183 25.58 20.68 -17.87
CA GLU A 183 25.04 22.05 -17.95
C GLU A 183 23.53 22.29 -17.78
N VAL A 184 22.60 21.56 -18.37
CA VAL A 184 21.16 21.86 -18.23
C VAL A 184 20.55 21.14 -16.98
N GLU A 185 21.05 19.94 -16.65
CA GLU A 185 20.58 19.16 -15.51
C GLU A 185 21.10 19.64 -14.14
N GLN A 186 22.18 20.45 -14.11
CA GLN A 186 22.72 20.98 -12.84
C GLN A 186 21.73 21.89 -12.10
N GLN A 187 20.85 22.59 -12.80
CA GLN A 187 19.83 23.42 -12.14
C GLN A 187 18.68 22.58 -11.54
N GLU A 188 18.25 21.49 -12.19
CA GLU A 188 17.23 20.58 -11.67
C GLU A 188 17.77 19.76 -10.50
N VAL A 189 19.01 19.28 -10.57
CA VAL A 189 19.69 18.56 -9.49
C VAL A 189 19.85 19.46 -8.27
N LYS A 190 20.31 20.72 -8.43
CA LYS A 190 20.39 21.70 -7.33
C LYS A 190 19.03 22.04 -6.73
N GLN A 191 17.96 22.09 -7.52
CA GLN A 191 16.62 22.30 -7.01
C GLN A 191 16.09 21.08 -6.21
N GLN A 192 16.50 19.87 -6.54
CA GLN A 192 16.15 18.66 -5.81
C GLN A 192 16.89 18.55 -4.47
N GLU A 193 18.18 18.93 -4.44
CA GLU A 193 19.01 19.00 -3.23
C GLU A 193 18.51 20.04 -2.21
N THR A 194 17.83 21.10 -2.65
CA THR A 194 17.32 22.16 -1.77
C THR A 194 15.92 21.87 -1.19
N LYS A 195 15.22 20.84 -1.69
CA LYS A 195 13.90 20.51 -1.18
C LYS A 195 13.98 19.89 0.21
N LYS A 196 13.19 20.45 1.13
CA LYS A 196 13.07 19.94 2.49
C LYS A 196 12.44 18.55 2.51
N TRP A 197 13.01 17.64 3.30
CA TRP A 197 12.47 16.32 3.49
C TRP A 197 11.34 16.30 4.50
N THR A 198 10.31 15.51 4.24
CA THR A 198 9.21 15.25 5.16
C THR A 198 9.00 13.75 5.31
N PHE A 199 9.08 13.26 6.54
CA PHE A 199 8.65 11.92 6.92
C PHE A 199 7.20 11.99 7.37
N LEU A 200 6.29 11.61 6.47
CA LEU A 200 4.85 11.66 6.67
C LEU A 200 4.36 10.31 7.17
N TYR A 201 4.09 10.18 8.48
CA TYR A 201 3.72 8.91 9.08
C TYR A 201 2.23 8.77 9.35
N PHE A 202 1.74 7.54 9.23
CA PHE A 202 0.34 7.15 9.40
C PHE A 202 0.22 6.02 10.41
N CYS A 203 -0.75 6.15 11.31
CA CYS A 203 -1.09 5.15 12.32
C CYS A 203 -2.57 5.28 12.72
N GLU A 204 -3.13 4.28 13.39
CA GLU A 204 -4.44 4.38 14.03
C GLU A 204 -4.42 5.44 15.15
N ASP A 205 -5.56 6.10 15.41
CA ASP A 205 -5.64 7.18 16.41
C ASP A 205 -5.29 6.67 17.82
N GLU A 206 -5.71 5.45 18.14
CA GLU A 206 -5.45 4.81 19.43
C GLU A 206 -3.96 4.54 19.67
N ASP A 207 -3.17 4.36 18.60
CA ASP A 207 -1.74 4.10 18.68
C ASP A 207 -0.89 5.37 18.70
N PHE A 208 -1.48 6.55 18.49
CA PHE A 208 -0.74 7.79 18.26
C PHE A 208 0.25 8.13 19.37
N SER A 209 -0.13 7.98 20.63
CA SER A 209 0.75 8.28 21.77
C SER A 209 2.02 7.42 21.75
N GLU A 210 1.87 6.13 21.48
CA GLU A 210 2.99 5.19 21.38
C GLU A 210 3.86 5.48 20.15
N ILE A 211 3.22 5.76 19.00
CA ILE A 211 3.94 6.11 17.77
C ILE A 211 4.74 7.40 17.92
N LYS A 212 4.22 8.41 18.63
CA LYS A 212 4.98 9.63 18.93
C LYS A 212 6.30 9.33 19.63
N ASN A 213 6.30 8.43 20.63
CA ASN A 213 7.52 8.01 21.31
C ASN A 213 8.47 7.25 20.37
N ARG A 214 7.92 6.38 19.49
CA ARG A 214 8.72 5.68 18.49
C ARG A 214 9.35 6.64 17.48
N ILE A 215 8.67 7.70 17.08
CA ILE A 215 9.23 8.73 16.21
C ILE A 215 10.44 9.41 16.83
N GLU A 216 10.42 9.71 18.13
CA GLU A 216 11.58 10.30 18.81
C GLU A 216 12.76 9.31 18.87
N LEU A 217 12.51 8.02 19.06
CA LEU A 217 13.55 6.99 18.98
C LEU A 217 14.12 6.85 17.56
N ILE A 218 13.29 6.92 16.53
CA ILE A 218 13.73 6.90 15.14
C ILE A 218 14.62 8.11 14.83
N LYS A 219 14.19 9.32 15.22
CA LYS A 219 14.99 10.54 15.08
C LYS A 219 16.36 10.41 15.75
N SER A 220 16.38 9.88 16.97
CA SER A 220 17.63 9.66 17.72
C SER A 220 18.53 8.66 17.02
N GLY A 221 17.98 7.54 16.53
CA GLY A 221 18.74 6.51 15.80
C GLY A 221 19.31 7.01 14.47
N LEU A 222 18.60 7.91 13.79
CA LEU A 222 19.09 8.54 12.56
C LEU A 222 20.29 9.48 12.83
N ARG A 223 20.30 10.20 13.94
CA ARG A 223 21.37 11.16 14.32
C ARG A 223 22.67 10.51 14.79
N LEU A 224 22.59 9.27 15.29
CA LEU A 224 23.76 8.56 15.83
C LEU A 224 24.65 7.96 14.73
N ASP A 225 24.20 7.93 13.50
CA ASP A 225 24.92 7.30 12.40
C ASP A 225 25.63 8.36 11.53
N SER A 226 26.96 8.34 11.56
CA SER A 226 27.83 9.28 10.86
C SER A 226 27.96 9.01 9.34
N GLU A 227 27.42 7.90 8.84
CA GLU A 227 27.57 7.50 7.41
C GLU A 227 26.46 8.05 6.50
N THR A 228 25.38 8.59 7.06
CA THR A 228 24.27 9.13 6.29
C THR A 228 24.42 10.64 6.12
N ASP A 229 23.89 11.20 5.03
CA ASP A 229 23.83 12.63 4.77
C ASP A 229 23.13 13.36 5.96
N ILE A 230 23.95 13.83 6.88
CA ILE A 230 23.56 14.42 8.16
C ILE A 230 22.64 15.62 7.94
N ASP A 231 22.90 16.42 6.90
CA ASP A 231 22.13 17.64 6.64
C ASP A 231 20.68 17.34 6.22
N CYS A 232 20.45 16.32 5.40
CA CYS A 232 19.11 15.87 5.03
C CYS A 232 18.34 15.36 6.24
N ILE A 233 19.00 14.62 7.14
CA ILE A 233 18.37 14.05 8.35
C ILE A 233 18.07 15.14 9.38
N LEU A 234 18.98 16.05 9.63
CA LEU A 234 18.80 17.13 10.60
C LEU A 234 17.66 18.08 10.21
N ASN A 235 17.44 18.26 8.90
CA ASN A 235 16.41 19.12 8.35
C ASN A 235 15.10 18.38 8.01
N MET A 236 15.00 17.07 8.27
CA MET A 236 13.78 16.29 8.00
C MET A 236 12.68 16.61 9.00
N GLU A 237 11.53 17.00 8.49
CA GLU A 237 10.31 17.17 9.29
C GLU A 237 9.56 15.86 9.44
N PHE A 238 9.09 15.57 10.65
CA PHE A 238 8.28 14.39 10.95
C PHE A 238 6.84 14.85 11.22
N GLU A 239 5.92 14.53 10.34
CA GLU A 239 4.52 14.93 10.44
C GLU A 239 3.60 13.71 10.48
N ARG A 240 2.51 13.79 11.27
CA ARG A 240 1.44 12.80 11.21
C ARG A 240 0.52 13.11 10.04
N GLY A 241 0.37 12.15 9.12
CA GLY A 241 -0.60 12.22 8.03
C GLY A 241 -2.04 11.97 8.52
N GLY A 242 -3.01 12.50 7.79
CA GLY A 242 -4.43 12.29 8.10
C GLY A 242 -4.97 13.11 9.28
N ASN A 243 -4.16 13.95 9.90
CA ASN A 243 -4.53 14.75 11.06
C ASN A 243 -4.78 16.22 10.68
N ASP A 244 -5.62 16.46 9.69
CA ASP A 244 -6.09 17.81 9.43
C ASP A 244 -7.14 18.18 10.48
N THR A 245 -6.88 19.24 11.25
CA THR A 245 -7.73 19.70 12.36
C THR A 245 -9.14 20.11 11.93
N LYS A 246 -9.37 20.32 10.63
CA LYS A 246 -10.67 20.78 10.10
C LYS A 246 -11.60 19.63 9.70
N GLN A 247 -11.06 18.50 9.27
CA GLN A 247 -11.86 17.34 8.87
C GLN A 247 -11.04 16.05 9.02
N LYS A 248 -11.59 15.08 9.76
CA LYS A 248 -10.97 13.75 9.87
C LYS A 248 -10.97 13.07 8.51
N MET A 249 -9.77 12.65 8.05
CA MET A 249 -9.64 11.86 6.83
C MET A 249 -10.17 10.44 7.04
N GLU A 250 -10.92 9.96 6.07
CA GLU A 250 -11.27 8.53 6.00
C GLU A 250 -10.02 7.70 5.67
N ASP A 251 -10.06 6.41 6.01
CA ASP A 251 -8.92 5.50 5.81
C ASP A 251 -8.50 5.39 4.32
N TRP A 252 -9.46 5.31 3.39
CA TRP A 252 -9.15 5.30 1.96
C TRP A 252 -8.49 6.60 1.46
N GLN A 253 -8.81 7.75 2.07
CA GLN A 253 -8.17 9.02 1.75
C GLN A 253 -6.71 9.02 2.25
N GLN A 254 -6.45 8.48 3.44
CA GLN A 254 -5.10 8.33 3.97
C GLN A 254 -4.26 7.38 3.11
N LEU A 255 -4.85 6.26 2.64
CA LEU A 255 -4.19 5.35 1.71
C LEU A 255 -3.80 6.08 0.41
N LEU A 256 -4.72 6.85 -0.17
CA LEU A 256 -4.43 7.63 -1.38
C LEU A 256 -3.45 8.78 -1.12
N LEU A 257 -3.45 9.40 0.06
CA LEU A 257 -2.45 10.41 0.42
C LEU A 257 -1.04 9.81 0.46
N MET A 258 -0.87 8.62 1.07
CA MET A 258 0.41 7.89 1.02
C MET A 258 0.84 7.59 -0.43
N SER A 259 -0.11 7.31 -1.32
CA SER A 259 0.20 7.05 -2.74
C SER A 259 0.60 8.31 -3.54
N CYS A 260 0.43 9.49 -2.98
CA CYS A 260 0.86 10.77 -3.56
C CYS A 260 2.29 11.18 -3.16
N CYS A 261 2.88 10.49 -2.19
CA CYS A 261 4.24 10.76 -1.71
C CYS A 261 5.30 10.28 -2.70
N ASP A 262 6.53 10.80 -2.58
CA ASP A 262 7.61 10.43 -3.50
C ASP A 262 8.08 8.99 -3.26
N HIS A 263 8.20 8.59 -2.00
CA HIS A 263 8.65 7.25 -1.60
C HIS A 263 7.75 6.67 -0.51
N ASN A 264 7.81 5.34 -0.31
CA ASN A 264 6.93 4.65 0.64
C ASN A 264 7.71 3.66 1.51
N ILE A 265 7.53 3.75 2.83
CA ILE A 265 7.96 2.74 3.80
C ILE A 265 6.69 2.06 4.32
N ILE A 266 6.46 0.81 3.90
CA ILE A 266 5.24 0.09 4.25
C ILE A 266 5.45 -0.82 5.46
N ALA A 267 4.41 -0.98 6.28
CA ALA A 267 4.36 -2.02 7.28
C ALA A 267 3.99 -3.38 6.63
N ASN A 268 4.02 -4.46 7.41
CA ASN A 268 3.50 -5.78 7.03
C ASN A 268 1.95 -5.77 6.97
N SER A 269 1.41 -4.89 6.14
CA SER A 269 -0.03 -4.64 6.03
C SER A 269 -0.45 -4.44 4.58
N SER A 270 -1.48 -5.17 4.16
CA SER A 270 -2.09 -5.01 2.84
C SER A 270 -2.58 -3.58 2.58
N TYR A 271 -2.89 -2.81 3.61
CA TYR A 271 -3.31 -1.42 3.50
C TYR A 271 -2.20 -0.52 2.93
N SER A 272 -1.02 -0.48 3.57
CA SER A 272 0.12 0.30 3.08
C SER A 272 0.76 -0.31 1.82
N TRP A 273 0.61 -1.62 1.61
CA TRP A 273 0.98 -2.26 0.37
C TRP A 273 0.26 -1.60 -0.82
N TRP A 274 -1.06 -1.43 -0.73
CA TRP A 274 -1.85 -0.77 -1.77
C TRP A 274 -1.52 0.70 -1.93
N ALA A 275 -1.20 1.40 -0.85
CA ALA A 275 -0.74 2.78 -0.95
C ALA A 275 0.52 2.91 -1.82
N ALA A 276 1.51 2.03 -1.60
CA ALA A 276 2.73 1.99 -2.41
C ALA A 276 2.49 1.48 -3.84
N TYR A 277 1.55 0.55 -4.02
CA TYR A 277 1.21 0.03 -5.35
C TYR A 277 0.46 1.06 -6.20
N PHE A 278 -0.40 1.86 -5.59
CA PHE A 278 -1.09 2.98 -6.23
C PHE A 278 -0.21 4.21 -6.49
N ASN A 279 0.95 4.30 -5.88
CA ASN A 279 1.89 5.37 -6.15
C ASN A 279 2.41 5.27 -7.59
N ASN A 280 2.13 6.28 -8.42
CA ASN A 280 2.50 6.33 -9.83
C ASN A 280 3.79 7.12 -10.11
N ASN A 281 4.54 7.51 -9.06
CA ASN A 281 5.86 8.08 -9.26
C ASN A 281 6.80 7.00 -9.84
N ASN A 282 7.38 7.26 -11.00
CA ASN A 282 8.29 6.32 -11.67
C ASN A 282 9.60 6.12 -10.90
N ASP A 283 10.03 7.14 -10.15
CA ASP A 283 11.27 7.13 -9.38
C ASP A 283 11.03 6.73 -7.91
N LYS A 284 9.84 6.22 -7.59
CA LYS A 284 9.53 5.82 -6.22
C LYS A 284 10.45 4.69 -5.74
N ILE A 285 10.93 4.84 -4.52
CA ILE A 285 11.57 3.78 -3.76
C ILE A 285 10.54 3.27 -2.75
N VAL A 286 10.27 1.97 -2.77
CA VAL A 286 9.37 1.32 -1.81
C VAL A 286 10.18 0.39 -0.94
N CYS A 287 10.12 0.58 0.38
CA CYS A 287 10.71 -0.32 1.38
C CYS A 287 9.63 -1.15 2.06
N TYR A 288 9.87 -2.46 2.19
CA TYR A 288 8.98 -3.37 2.92
C TYR A 288 9.78 -4.27 3.88
N PRO A 289 9.16 -4.70 5.02
CA PRO A 289 9.89 -5.48 6.03
C PRO A 289 10.16 -6.91 5.55
N ASP A 290 11.30 -7.45 5.92
CA ASP A 290 11.69 -8.85 5.64
C ASP A 290 10.79 -9.86 6.36
N LYS A 291 10.20 -9.47 7.51
CA LYS A 291 9.27 -10.28 8.28
C LYS A 291 7.83 -9.80 8.07
N TRP A 292 7.13 -10.43 7.14
CA TRP A 292 5.71 -10.13 6.92
C TRP A 292 4.80 -10.84 7.93
N PHE A 293 5.12 -12.07 8.26
CA PHE A 293 4.42 -12.93 9.19
C PHE A 293 5.28 -13.36 10.36
N GLY A 294 4.63 -13.67 11.48
CA GLY A 294 5.24 -14.23 12.65
C GLY A 294 5.36 -15.77 12.58
N PRO A 295 5.93 -16.40 13.62
CA PRO A 295 6.25 -17.83 13.62
C PRO A 295 5.06 -18.76 13.34
N GLN A 296 3.85 -18.40 13.76
CA GLN A 296 2.65 -19.22 13.53
C GLN A 296 2.22 -19.26 12.05
N LEU A 297 2.67 -18.31 11.24
CA LEU A 297 2.37 -18.23 9.83
C LEU A 297 3.64 -18.36 8.96
N SER A 298 4.68 -19.02 9.50
CA SER A 298 5.97 -19.22 8.83
C SER A 298 5.89 -20.05 7.55
N ASN A 299 4.82 -20.82 7.37
CA ASN A 299 4.53 -21.56 6.14
C ASN A 299 3.96 -20.71 5.00
N HIS A 300 3.63 -19.44 5.25
CA HIS A 300 3.17 -18.53 4.22
C HIS A 300 4.33 -18.10 3.30
N ASP A 301 4.21 -18.37 2.01
CA ASP A 301 5.20 -17.95 1.01
C ASP A 301 4.91 -16.53 0.54
N THR A 302 5.77 -15.59 0.90
CA THR A 302 5.64 -14.16 0.58
C THR A 302 6.43 -13.73 -0.65
N LYS A 303 7.05 -14.66 -1.40
CA LYS A 303 7.93 -14.31 -2.53
C LYS A 303 7.24 -13.52 -3.65
N ASP A 304 5.96 -13.79 -3.86
CA ASP A 304 5.14 -13.14 -4.90
C ASP A 304 4.20 -12.05 -4.30
N LEU A 305 4.40 -11.68 -3.04
CA LEU A 305 3.58 -10.65 -2.38
C LEU A 305 3.93 -9.25 -2.88
N CYS A 306 5.22 -8.92 -2.90
CA CYS A 306 5.71 -7.61 -3.30
C CYS A 306 6.36 -7.67 -4.69
N PRO A 307 6.19 -6.63 -5.54
CA PRO A 307 6.92 -6.51 -6.79
C PRO A 307 8.43 -6.60 -6.58
N SER A 308 9.14 -7.19 -7.53
CA SER A 308 10.60 -7.35 -7.47
C SER A 308 11.38 -6.02 -7.49
N THR A 309 10.72 -4.95 -7.89
CA THR A 309 11.27 -3.57 -7.86
C THR A 309 11.22 -2.94 -6.47
N TRP A 310 10.55 -3.56 -5.50
CA TRP A 310 10.50 -3.07 -4.13
C TRP A 310 11.67 -3.62 -3.31
N ASN A 311 12.07 -2.89 -2.28
CA ASN A 311 13.26 -3.16 -1.50
C ASN A 311 12.91 -3.79 -0.15
N LYS A 312 13.41 -5.01 0.05
CA LYS A 312 13.26 -5.74 1.31
C LYS A 312 14.28 -5.22 2.32
N ILE A 313 13.80 -4.69 3.44
CA ILE A 313 14.64 -4.13 4.51
C ILE A 313 14.51 -5.01 5.75
N LYS A 314 15.63 -5.26 6.43
CA LYS A 314 15.66 -6.01 7.70
C LYS A 314 14.84 -5.27 8.77
N SER A 315 13.96 -6.02 9.45
CA SER A 315 13.05 -5.53 10.49
C SER A 315 13.45 -6.01 11.89
#